data_0bf36607ae0e40c8ad118857fb2f1990
#
_entry.id   0bf36607ae0e40c8ad118857fb2f1990
#
_cell.length_a   1.000
_cell.length_b   1.000
_cell.length_c   1.000
_cell.angle_alpha   90.00
_cell.angle_beta   90.00
_cell.angle_gamma   90.00
#
_symmetry.space_group_name_H-M   'P 1'
#
loop_
_entity.id
_entity.type
_entity.pdbx_description
1 polymer ?
#
loop_
_entity_poly.entity_id
_entity_poly.type
_entity_poly.pdbx_seq_one_letter_code
_entity_poly.pdbx_strand_id
1 'polypeptide(L)'
;MEHCIEESEGWKLYGETGKVIENPIYIKKPTFGGLGLIEVLCPYSDEETEIEICGVVTNMCVISNAVICKAVLPEALITINSQLCASFDDNLHDEAIHVMESMQMKII
;
A
#
# COMPACT_ATOMS: atom_id res chain seq x y z
N MET A 1 -5.44 19.95 -2.57
CA MET A 1 -6.52 19.69 -3.55
C MET A 1 -7.47 18.62 -3.01
N GLU A 2 -8.71 18.91 -2.96
CA GLU A 2 -9.71 17.94 -2.49
C GLU A 2 -9.93 16.85 -3.54
N HIS A 3 -9.86 15.59 -3.09
CA HIS A 3 -10.13 14.43 -3.93
C HIS A 3 -10.45 13.25 -3.03
N CYS A 4 -11.07 12.21 -3.59
CA CYS A 4 -11.45 11.01 -2.84
C CYS A 4 -12.19 11.31 -1.54
N ILE A 5 -13.10 12.26 -1.61
CA ILE A 5 -13.91 12.68 -0.46
C ILE A 5 -14.76 11.48 -0.01
N GLU A 6 -14.72 11.18 1.30
CA GLU A 6 -15.41 10.02 1.87
C GLU A 6 -16.88 9.96 1.43
N GLU A 7 -17.32 8.78 1.04
CA GLU A 7 -18.68 8.47 0.54
C GLU A 7 -18.98 9.01 -0.86
N SER A 8 -18.06 9.74 -1.52
CA SER A 8 -18.23 10.16 -2.91
C SER A 8 -17.89 9.02 -3.86
N GLU A 9 -18.30 9.12 -5.14
CA GLU A 9 -17.94 8.10 -6.13
C GLU A 9 -16.43 8.01 -6.36
N GLY A 10 -15.71 9.13 -6.25
CA GLY A 10 -14.25 9.14 -6.40
C GLY A 10 -13.52 8.45 -5.25
N TRP A 11 -14.19 8.20 -4.15
CA TRP A 11 -13.65 7.52 -2.99
C TRP A 11 -13.75 6.00 -3.11
N LYS A 12 -14.74 5.49 -3.84
CA LYS A 12 -14.98 4.05 -3.99
C LYS A 12 -13.98 3.38 -4.92
N LEU A 13 -13.82 2.07 -4.80
CA LEU A 13 -13.00 1.29 -5.71
C LEU A 13 -13.51 1.44 -7.14
N TYR A 14 -12.57 1.72 -8.06
CA TYR A 14 -12.88 2.03 -9.45
C TYR A 14 -13.06 0.78 -10.30
N GLY A 15 -14.11 0.78 -11.11
CA GLY A 15 -14.32 -0.20 -12.18
C GLY A 15 -14.26 -1.65 -11.74
N GLU A 16 -13.51 -2.45 -12.47
CA GLU A 16 -13.42 -3.89 -12.23
C GLU A 16 -12.78 -4.25 -10.88
N THR A 17 -11.95 -3.37 -10.33
CA THR A 17 -11.33 -3.60 -9.03
C THR A 17 -12.38 -3.82 -7.94
N GLY A 18 -13.44 -3.02 -7.97
CA GLY A 18 -14.52 -3.16 -7.00
C GLY A 18 -15.36 -4.42 -7.18
N LYS A 19 -15.22 -5.10 -8.33
CA LYS A 19 -16.03 -6.29 -8.65
C LYS A 19 -15.28 -7.60 -8.38
N VAL A 20 -13.95 -7.61 -8.54
CA VAL A 20 -13.15 -8.84 -8.48
C VAL A 20 -12.65 -9.19 -7.09
N ILE A 21 -12.60 -8.23 -6.18
CA ILE A 21 -12.13 -8.47 -4.81
C ILE A 21 -13.29 -8.99 -3.97
N GLU A 22 -13.12 -10.20 -3.42
CA GLU A 22 -14.10 -10.80 -2.53
C GLU A 22 -13.70 -10.59 -1.08
N ASN A 23 -14.67 -10.16 -0.25
CA ASN A 23 -14.47 -9.97 1.19
C ASN A 23 -13.26 -9.11 1.55
N PRO A 24 -13.11 -7.91 0.94
CA PRO A 24 -11.99 -7.05 1.25
C PRO A 24 -12.08 -6.46 2.65
N ILE A 25 -10.92 -6.18 3.23
CA ILE A 25 -10.85 -5.39 4.46
C ILE A 25 -10.61 -3.95 4.03
N TYR A 26 -11.55 -3.06 4.37
CA TYR A 26 -11.43 -1.65 4.05
C TYR A 26 -10.75 -0.91 5.19
N ILE A 27 -9.71 -0.16 4.87
CA ILE A 27 -9.03 0.70 5.83
C ILE A 27 -9.14 2.13 5.32
N LYS A 28 -9.93 2.93 6.03
CA LYS A 28 -10.07 4.35 5.71
C LYS A 28 -8.90 5.11 6.28
N LYS A 29 -8.40 6.05 5.52
CA LYS A 29 -7.26 6.86 5.95
C LYS A 29 -7.43 8.31 5.50
N PRO A 30 -7.19 9.29 6.39
CA PRO A 30 -7.34 10.70 6.02
C PRO A 30 -6.11 11.26 5.31
N THR A 31 -5.00 10.52 5.31
CA THR A 31 -3.75 10.92 4.66
C THR A 31 -3.11 9.69 3.99
N PHE A 32 -1.83 9.74 3.70
CA PHE A 32 -1.16 8.71 2.90
C PHE A 32 -1.04 7.37 3.61
N GLY A 33 -0.63 7.36 4.87
CA GLY A 33 -0.51 6.13 5.64
C GLY A 33 -1.79 5.78 6.37
N GLY A 34 -2.18 4.50 6.32
CA GLY A 34 -3.36 4.00 6.99
C GLY A 34 -3.04 3.33 8.32
N LEU A 35 -3.24 4.03 9.43
CA LEU A 35 -2.94 3.48 10.75
C LEU A 35 -3.78 2.24 11.10
N GLY A 36 -4.92 2.06 10.44
CA GLY A 36 -5.72 0.85 10.60
C GLY A 36 -5.00 -0.44 10.20
N LEU A 37 -3.91 -0.34 9.42
CA LEU A 37 -3.07 -1.49 9.09
C LEU A 37 -2.48 -2.14 10.34
N ILE A 38 -2.23 -1.37 11.38
CA ILE A 38 -1.65 -1.89 12.64
C ILE A 38 -2.57 -2.96 13.23
N GLU A 39 -3.86 -2.65 13.32
CA GLU A 39 -4.84 -3.60 13.87
C GLU A 39 -5.04 -4.83 12.97
N VAL A 40 -5.04 -4.62 11.66
CA VAL A 40 -5.22 -5.69 10.70
C VAL A 40 -4.03 -6.66 10.72
N LEU A 41 -2.80 -6.13 10.78
CA LEU A 41 -1.59 -6.94 10.67
C LEU A 41 -1.11 -7.53 12.01
N CYS A 42 -1.41 -6.86 13.11
CA CYS A 42 -0.95 -7.25 14.44
C CYS A 42 -1.18 -8.74 14.78
N PRO A 43 -2.29 -9.40 14.41
CA PRO A 43 -2.51 -10.80 14.72
C PRO A 43 -1.66 -11.79 13.89
N TYR A 44 -1.01 -11.34 12.81
CA TYR A 44 -0.28 -12.23 11.92
C TYR A 44 1.13 -12.53 12.44
N SER A 45 1.65 -13.69 12.03
CA SER A 45 3.01 -14.09 12.37
C SER A 45 4.01 -13.34 11.50
N ASP A 46 4.97 -12.70 12.14
CA ASP A 46 6.00 -11.91 11.48
C ASP A 46 6.81 -12.71 10.47
N GLU A 47 7.26 -13.91 10.86
CA GLU A 47 8.12 -14.74 10.03
C GLU A 47 7.39 -15.51 8.92
N GLU A 48 6.11 -15.77 9.10
CA GLU A 48 5.33 -16.59 8.18
C GLU A 48 4.44 -15.77 7.24
N THR A 49 4.37 -14.46 7.45
CA THR A 49 3.48 -13.60 6.68
C THR A 49 4.19 -13.03 5.47
N GLU A 50 3.50 -13.05 4.34
CA GLU A 50 3.94 -12.39 3.12
C GLU A 50 2.92 -11.30 2.77
N ILE A 51 3.43 -10.11 2.44
CA ILE A 51 2.59 -8.97 2.08
C ILE A 51 2.99 -8.49 0.69
N GLU A 52 2.07 -8.48 -0.25
CA GLU A 52 2.30 -7.89 -1.56
C GLU A 52 1.55 -6.56 -1.62
N ILE A 53 2.24 -5.51 -2.06
CA ILE A 53 1.70 -4.16 -2.12
C ILE A 53 1.69 -3.67 -3.56
N CYS A 54 0.56 -3.11 -3.96
CA CYS A 54 0.40 -2.47 -5.26
C CYS A 54 -0.57 -1.29 -5.12
N GLY A 55 -0.69 -0.53 -6.18
CA GLY A 55 -1.64 0.57 -6.25
C GLY A 55 -0.97 1.92 -6.45
N VAL A 56 -1.65 2.97 -6.02
CA VAL A 56 -1.24 4.36 -6.24
C VAL A 56 -1.36 5.17 -4.96
N VAL A 57 -0.55 6.12 -4.80
CA VAL A 57 0.57 6.63 -5.60
C VAL A 57 1.85 6.07 -5.01
N THR A 58 2.78 5.62 -5.84
CA THR A 58 4.00 4.92 -5.41
C THR A 58 4.78 5.68 -4.32
N ASN A 59 4.99 6.96 -4.53
CA ASN A 59 5.79 7.80 -3.63
C ASN A 59 4.97 8.45 -2.51
N MET A 60 3.73 8.07 -2.38
CA MET A 60 2.82 8.60 -1.35
C MET A 60 2.19 7.46 -0.55
N CYS A 61 1.00 7.00 -0.96
CA CYS A 61 0.27 5.97 -0.22
C CYS A 61 1.00 4.63 -0.21
N VAL A 62 1.59 4.23 -1.32
CA VAL A 62 2.28 2.93 -1.41
C VAL A 62 3.45 2.87 -0.45
N ILE A 63 4.39 3.82 -0.55
CA ILE A 63 5.57 3.82 0.32
C ILE A 63 5.19 4.03 1.79
N SER A 64 4.23 4.91 2.06
CA SER A 64 3.79 5.17 3.44
C SER A 64 3.23 3.91 4.10
N ASN A 65 2.38 3.18 3.39
CA ASN A 65 1.80 1.95 3.94
C ASN A 65 2.80 0.80 3.98
N ALA A 66 3.74 0.74 3.03
CA ALA A 66 4.82 -0.24 3.07
C ALA A 66 5.68 -0.06 4.32
N VAL A 67 5.98 1.18 4.68
CA VAL A 67 6.74 1.48 5.91
C VAL A 67 5.96 1.05 7.15
N ILE A 68 4.65 1.30 7.19
CA ILE A 68 3.81 0.85 8.29
C ILE A 68 3.83 -0.68 8.41
N CYS A 69 3.67 -1.38 7.29
CA CYS A 69 3.74 -2.84 7.27
C CYS A 69 5.08 -3.35 7.80
N LYS A 70 6.17 -2.73 7.38
CA LYS A 70 7.52 -3.08 7.82
C LYS A 70 7.70 -2.83 9.32
N ALA A 71 7.09 -1.78 9.85
CA ALA A 71 7.16 -1.46 11.26
C ALA A 71 6.36 -2.45 12.12
N VAL A 72 5.20 -2.90 11.63
CA VAL A 72 4.36 -3.85 12.37
C VAL A 72 4.91 -5.27 12.29
N LEU A 73 5.37 -5.68 11.11
CA LEU A 73 5.89 -7.02 10.85
C LEU A 73 7.28 -6.93 10.23
N PRO A 74 8.31 -6.60 11.02
CA PRO A 74 9.64 -6.31 10.47
C PRO A 74 10.33 -7.49 9.79
N GLU A 75 9.97 -8.72 10.12
CA GLU A 75 10.56 -9.91 9.51
C GLU A 75 9.68 -10.52 8.40
N ALA A 76 8.50 -9.96 8.15
CA ALA A 76 7.64 -10.45 7.07
C ALA A 76 8.25 -10.12 5.71
N LEU A 77 8.00 -10.99 4.73
CA LEU A 77 8.39 -10.71 3.36
C LEU A 77 7.43 -9.68 2.77
N ILE A 78 7.92 -8.49 2.50
CA ILE A 78 7.14 -7.42 1.87
C ILE A 78 7.59 -7.29 0.43
N THR A 79 6.67 -7.49 -0.51
CA THR A 79 6.93 -7.41 -1.95
C THR A 79 6.17 -6.22 -2.53
N ILE A 80 6.89 -5.39 -3.27
CA ILE A 80 6.29 -4.26 -3.99
C ILE A 80 6.22 -4.66 -5.46
N ASN A 81 5.02 -4.76 -6.00
CA ASN A 81 4.84 -5.03 -7.43
C ASN A 81 4.92 -3.71 -8.19
N SER A 82 6.10 -3.39 -8.68
CA SER A 82 6.38 -2.09 -9.29
C SER A 82 5.58 -1.83 -10.56
N GLN A 83 5.22 -2.89 -11.28
CA GLN A 83 4.42 -2.74 -12.49
C GLN A 83 2.96 -2.45 -12.19
N LEU A 84 2.51 -2.73 -10.98
CA LEU A 84 1.15 -2.45 -10.50
C LEU A 84 1.10 -1.22 -9.59
N CYS A 85 2.15 -0.42 -9.60
CA CYS A 85 2.20 0.86 -8.90
C CYS A 85 2.38 1.98 -9.92
N ALA A 86 1.86 3.16 -9.62
CA ALA A 86 1.99 4.31 -10.50
C ALA A 86 2.10 5.61 -9.71
N SER A 87 2.69 6.61 -10.34
CA SER A 87 2.84 7.94 -9.78
C SER A 87 2.56 8.99 -10.86
N PHE A 88 2.28 10.21 -10.43
CA PHE A 88 2.17 11.37 -11.33
C PHE A 88 3.53 11.79 -11.88
N ASP A 89 4.62 11.33 -11.26
CA ASP A 89 6.00 11.68 -11.62
C ASP A 89 6.82 10.39 -11.67
N ASP A 90 7.30 10.03 -12.86
CA ASP A 90 8.05 8.80 -13.06
C ASP A 90 9.35 8.76 -12.27
N ASN A 91 9.98 9.91 -12.08
CA ASN A 91 11.21 9.99 -11.27
C ASN A 91 10.92 9.69 -9.81
N LEU A 92 9.84 10.25 -9.28
CA LEU A 92 9.44 9.98 -7.90
C LEU A 92 9.01 8.52 -7.71
N HIS A 93 8.38 7.92 -8.72
CA HIS A 93 8.06 6.50 -8.70
C HIS A 93 9.35 5.68 -8.54
N ASP A 94 10.33 5.92 -9.40
CA ASP A 94 11.60 5.19 -9.37
C ASP A 94 12.35 5.42 -8.06
N GLU A 95 12.37 6.65 -7.57
CA GLU A 95 13.02 6.97 -6.30
C GLU A 95 12.37 6.24 -5.14
N ALA A 96 11.04 6.20 -5.09
CA ALA A 96 10.31 5.48 -4.05
C ALA A 96 10.59 3.98 -4.10
N ILE A 97 10.62 3.39 -5.29
CA ILE A 97 10.97 1.98 -5.48
C ILE A 97 12.36 1.69 -4.93
N HIS A 98 13.34 2.52 -5.27
CA HIS A 98 14.71 2.35 -4.77
C HIS A 98 14.80 2.48 -3.25
N VAL A 99 14.04 3.41 -2.66
CA VAL A 99 14.02 3.58 -1.20
C VAL A 99 13.42 2.34 -0.54
N MET A 100 12.31 1.82 -1.07
CA MET A 100 11.70 0.62 -0.51
C MET A 100 12.61 -0.59 -0.62
N GLU A 101 13.33 -0.73 -1.72
CA GLU A 101 14.34 -1.78 -1.88
C GLU A 101 15.43 -1.65 -0.83
N SER A 102 15.88 -0.42 -0.55
CA SER A 102 16.90 -0.18 0.48
C SER A 102 16.43 -0.55 1.88
N MET A 103 15.10 -0.59 2.10
CA MET A 103 14.50 -1.01 3.36
C MET A 103 14.19 -2.51 3.40
N GLN A 104 14.86 -3.29 2.55
CA GLN A 104 14.73 -4.75 2.51
C GLN A 104 13.37 -5.25 2.01
N MET A 105 12.68 -4.47 1.22
CA MET A 105 11.48 -4.91 0.53
C MET A 105 11.87 -5.49 -0.82
N LYS A 106 11.17 -6.56 -1.21
CA LYS A 106 11.42 -7.20 -2.50
C LYS A 106 10.65 -6.43 -3.59
N ILE A 107 11.35 -6.11 -4.66
CA ILE A 107 10.74 -5.44 -5.82
C ILE A 107 10.55 -6.45 -6.94
N ILE A 108 9.35 -6.53 -7.46
CA ILE A 108 9.05 -7.35 -8.65
C ILE A 108 8.41 -6.51 -9.74
#